data_a3303c707583fd09f5150ae68c1eac4a
#
_entry.id   a3303c707583fd09f5150ae68c1eac4a
#
_cell.length_a   1.000
_cell.length_b   1.000
_cell.length_c   1.000
_cell.angle_alpha   90.00
_cell.angle_beta   90.00
_cell.angle_gamma   90.00
#
_symmetry.space_group_name_H-M   'P 1'
#
loop_
_entity.id
_entity.type
_entity.pdbx_description
1 polymer ?
#
loop_
_entity_poly.entity_id
_entity_poly.type
_entity_poly.pdbx_seq_one_letter_code
_entity_poly.pdbx_strand_id
1 'polypeptide(L)' 'MTAEFRFRLIDMAGGEIGIVTHPTPAVAMGETVHLPDGQPVEVVEIYDDEEHGQEGGVQATLVVDA' A
#
# COMPACT_ATOMS: atom_id res chain seq x y z
N MET A 1 -1.39 13.60 18.51
CA MET A 1 -0.49 12.56 17.96
C MET A 1 -1.18 11.86 16.82
N THR A 2 -0.59 11.85 15.64
CA THR A 2 -1.21 11.26 14.47
C THR A 2 -0.74 9.82 14.32
N ALA A 3 -1.67 8.89 14.28
CA ALA A 3 -1.33 7.49 14.00
C ALA A 3 -1.01 7.32 12.52
N GLU A 4 0.00 6.55 12.23
CA GLU A 4 0.37 6.23 10.86
C GLU A 4 0.39 4.72 10.69
N PHE A 5 -0.11 4.26 9.56
CA PHE A 5 -0.22 2.85 9.24
C PHE A 5 0.66 2.56 8.04
N ARG A 6 1.37 1.44 8.08
CA ARG A 6 2.32 1.06 7.03
C ARG A 6 1.65 0.16 6.03
N PHE A 7 1.91 0.43 4.75
CA PHE A 7 1.41 -0.39 3.64
C PHE A 7 2.57 -0.73 2.72
N ARG A 8 2.58 -1.97 2.25
CA ARG A 8 3.52 -2.38 1.20
C ARG A 8 2.90 -2.04 -0.15
N LEU A 9 3.71 -1.51 -1.06
CA LEU A 9 3.28 -1.24 -2.43
C LEU A 9 3.98 -2.19 -3.38
N ILE A 10 3.20 -2.79 -4.27
CA ILE A 10 3.73 -3.59 -5.37
C ILE A 10 3.10 -3.10 -6.66
N ASP A 11 3.80 -3.30 -7.78
CA ASP A 11 3.27 -2.95 -9.09
C ASP A 11 2.35 -4.06 -9.62
N MET A 12 1.75 -3.82 -10.79
CA MET A 12 0.80 -4.76 -11.38
C MET A 12 1.43 -6.07 -11.83
N ALA A 13 2.75 -6.09 -11.95
CA ALA A 13 3.50 -7.31 -12.28
C ALA A 13 3.97 -8.06 -11.03
N GLY A 14 3.67 -7.55 -9.83
CA GLY A 14 4.06 -8.16 -8.57
C GLY A 14 5.42 -7.71 -8.06
N GLY A 15 6.05 -6.73 -8.71
CA GLY A 15 7.35 -6.20 -8.27
C GLY A 15 7.21 -5.32 -7.04
N GLU A 16 8.06 -5.53 -6.04
CA GLU A 16 8.01 -4.75 -4.82
C GLU A 16 8.52 -3.34 -5.07
N ILE A 17 7.72 -2.34 -4.66
CA ILE A 17 8.08 -0.93 -4.78
C ILE A 17 8.66 -0.42 -3.47
N GLY A 18 8.00 -0.73 -2.34
CA GLY A 18 8.45 -0.27 -1.04
C GLY A 18 7.31 -0.18 -0.04
N ILE A 19 7.59 0.44 1.09
CA ILE A 19 6.62 0.61 2.17
C ILE A 19 6.38 2.09 2.35
N VAL A 20 5.08 2.46 2.45
CA VAL A 20 4.67 3.85 2.69
C VAL A 20 3.78 3.90 3.92
N THR A 21 3.61 5.09 4.47
CA THR A 21 2.71 5.32 5.59
C THR A 21 1.45 6.02 5.11
N HIS A 22 0.35 5.77 5.81
CA HIS A 22 -0.95 6.36 5.50
C HIS A 22 -1.64 6.70 6.81
N PRO A 23 -2.37 7.82 6.88
CA PRO A 23 -2.98 8.25 8.14
C PRO A 23 -4.17 7.40 8.59
N THR A 24 -4.70 6.53 7.74
CA THR A 24 -5.81 5.66 8.10
C THR A 24 -5.42 4.19 7.93
N PRO A 25 -6.05 3.27 8.69
CA PRO A 25 -5.73 1.84 8.57
C PRO A 25 -6.37 1.16 7.36
N ALA A 26 -7.21 1.86 6.62
CA ALA A 26 -7.90 1.32 5.45
C ALA A 26 -7.67 2.22 4.25
N VAL A 27 -7.35 1.59 3.12
CA VAL A 27 -7.19 2.26 1.83
C VAL A 27 -8.14 1.57 0.87
N ALA A 28 -8.93 2.36 0.13
CA ALA A 28 -9.91 1.81 -0.80
C ALA A 28 -9.30 1.67 -2.20
N MET A 29 -9.84 0.71 -2.98
CA MET A 29 -9.49 0.62 -4.40
C MET A 29 -9.90 1.92 -5.11
N GLY A 30 -9.03 2.39 -5.99
CA GLY A 30 -9.23 3.67 -6.69
C GLY A 30 -8.68 4.86 -5.94
N GLU A 31 -8.25 4.68 -4.69
CA GLU A 31 -7.65 5.75 -3.92
C GLU A 31 -6.24 6.05 -4.44
N THR A 32 -5.85 7.31 -4.37
CA THR A 32 -4.50 7.72 -4.77
C THR A 32 -3.57 7.63 -3.57
N VAL A 33 -2.45 6.96 -3.75
CA VAL A 33 -1.38 6.93 -2.76
C VAL A 33 -0.10 7.42 -3.42
N HIS A 34 0.88 7.82 -2.60
CA HIS A 34 2.14 8.33 -3.11
C HIS A 34 3.24 7.29 -2.91
N LEU A 35 4.04 7.08 -3.96
CA LEU A 35 5.23 6.23 -3.89
C LEU A 35 6.27 6.86 -2.96
N PRO A 36 7.30 6.10 -2.53
CA PRO A 36 8.37 6.68 -1.71
C PRO A 36 9.08 7.87 -2.36
N ASP A 37 9.06 7.96 -3.70
CA ASP A 37 9.63 9.11 -4.42
C ASP A 37 8.66 10.28 -4.56
N GLY A 38 7.42 10.14 -4.06
CA GLY A 38 6.40 11.17 -4.10
C GLY A 38 5.45 11.10 -5.29
N GLN A 39 5.63 10.18 -6.21
CA GLN A 39 4.76 10.06 -7.39
C GLN A 39 3.38 9.52 -6.99
N PRO A 40 2.28 10.17 -7.39
CA PRO A 40 0.94 9.66 -7.11
C PRO A 40 0.60 8.48 -8.01
N VAL A 41 -0.02 7.45 -7.43
CA VAL A 41 -0.46 6.25 -8.16
C VAL A 41 -1.81 5.81 -7.61
N GLU A 42 -2.57 5.10 -8.44
CA GLU A 42 -3.89 4.61 -8.05
C GLU A 42 -3.79 3.18 -7.53
N VAL A 43 -4.52 2.90 -6.47
CA VAL A 43 -4.63 1.54 -5.91
C VAL A 43 -5.60 0.76 -6.76
N VAL A 44 -5.14 -0.34 -7.35
CA VAL A 44 -5.95 -1.18 -8.22
C VAL A 44 -6.38 -2.48 -7.57
N GLU A 45 -5.69 -2.91 -6.50
CA GLU A 45 -6.05 -4.09 -5.75
C GLU A 45 -5.48 -4.01 -4.34
N ILE A 46 -6.11 -4.70 -3.40
CA ILE A 46 -5.70 -4.68 -2.00
C ILE A 46 -5.66 -6.13 -1.48
N TYR A 47 -4.53 -6.50 -0.87
CA TYR A 47 -4.38 -7.76 -0.14
C TYR A 47 -4.21 -7.43 1.34
N ASP A 48 -5.18 -7.81 2.17
CA ASP A 48 -5.17 -7.47 3.58
C ASP A 48 -5.16 -8.69 4.52
N ASP A 49 -4.92 -9.88 3.99
CA ASP A 49 -4.83 -11.09 4.80
C ASP A 49 -3.42 -11.27 5.38
N GLU A 50 -3.32 -12.08 6.43
CA GLU A 50 -2.06 -12.30 7.12
C GLU A 50 -1.00 -12.99 6.25
N GLU A 51 -1.45 -13.87 5.34
CA GLU A 51 -0.54 -14.66 4.52
C GLU A 51 0.02 -13.88 3.34
N HIS A 52 -0.78 -12.98 2.75
CA HIS A 52 -0.46 -12.33 1.50
C HIS A 52 -0.30 -10.81 1.61
N GLY A 53 -0.95 -10.18 2.59
CA GLY A 53 -1.00 -8.74 2.69
C GLY A 53 -0.28 -8.13 3.87
N GLN A 54 -0.33 -8.79 5.02
CA GLN A 54 0.16 -8.22 6.28
C GLN A 54 1.56 -8.69 6.68
N GLU A 55 2.24 -9.38 5.79
CA GLU A 55 3.59 -9.85 6.05
C GLU A 55 4.54 -8.67 6.26
N GLY A 56 5.42 -8.79 7.24
CA GLY A 56 6.39 -7.74 7.55
C GLY A 56 5.86 -6.60 8.42
N GLY A 57 4.70 -6.79 9.05
CA GLY A 57 4.16 -5.79 9.98
C GLY A 57 3.42 -4.65 9.32
N VAL A 58 3.02 -4.81 8.05
CA VAL A 58 2.22 -3.81 7.35
C VAL A 58 0.74 -4.11 7.51
N GLN A 59 -0.10 -3.08 7.36
CA GLN A 59 -1.56 -3.24 7.43
C GLN A 59 -2.09 -4.06 6.27
N ALA A 60 -1.56 -3.83 5.08
CA ALA A 60 -1.97 -4.51 3.86
C ALA A 60 -0.92 -4.31 2.79
N THR A 61 -1.05 -5.08 1.70
CA THR A 61 -0.28 -4.87 0.49
C THR A 61 -1.19 -4.30 -0.57
N LEU A 62 -0.77 -3.20 -1.19
CA LEU A 62 -1.53 -2.50 -2.21
C LEU A 62 -0.87 -2.71 -3.56
N VAL A 63 -1.66 -3.16 -4.54
CA VAL A 63 -1.22 -3.18 -5.93
C VAL A 63 -1.56 -1.83 -6.53
N VAL A 64 -0.58 -1.18 -7.10
CA VAL A 64 -0.73 0.16 -7.64
C VAL A 64 -0.38 0.19 -9.12
N ASP A 65 -1.00 1.15 -9.83
CA ASP A 65 -0.74 1.40 -11.24
C ASP A 65 0.51 2.28 -11.35
N ALA A 66 1.65 1.63 -11.30
CA ALA A 66 2.95 2.30 -11.33
C ALA A 66 3.77 1.90 -12.54
#